data_5d65f48e772839e047c0ca92af40acc3
#
_entry.id   5d65f48e772839e047c0ca92af40acc3
#
_cell.length_a   1.000
_cell.length_b   1.000
_cell.length_c   1.000
_cell.angle_alpha   90.00
_cell.angle_beta   90.00
_cell.angle_gamma   90.00
#
_symmetry.space_group_name_H-M   'P 1'
#
loop_
_entity.id
_entity.type
_entity.pdbx_description
1 polymer ?
#
loop_
_entity_poly.entity_id
_entity_poly.type
_entity_poly.pdbx_seq_one_letter_code
_entity_poly.pdbx_strand_id
1 'polypeptide(L)'
;MRITGDHYQWLIAWEGCLALLRENAARSENPVASVGVELDGAGNLDDVVLLRRTPPHTYTQVKYTVDSSTPVNEEYLTKPSKNGGPSVLKKIAKAWQKLTADGMPADLALFTNRAPDPADPLVAVRDSRSQLLMPKAGLQGPRSALGIARTQWAEAADLSEEELRELLSVLRFDLARDQIHVQERLQLLKAVAGLRHDLEAVTCGADWVAKQVRAGHRTLTQDMVKAAVDTLGLRAGPARAVLSIATLKPDPLADDADYAIDWVDRFDGPDDFTKRRPLPPATWAQLQADIEAAPARLPLGTSAISITGSLRLAPTFLTGTAFRMVTGADLAVLQRGQLWSTSDPYDAPQPPTVHEHSLDQGDELAVAIAVATDPTEDVVEYLREQQTPVSKLLVLTPPGGAKDRSIPDSAAANALAIGIRDVVRRATRTTPRIHLFIAGPMGLALLLGHRWNRLRPTVVYEDVRTARTYELAFTVQA
;
A
#
# COMPACT_ATOMS: atom_id res chain seq x y z
N MET A 1 29.69 6.21 7.39
CA MET A 1 29.07 4.90 7.20
C MET A 1 28.24 4.45 8.42
N ARG A 2 28.78 4.48 9.65
CA ARG A 2 28.07 4.03 10.85
C ARG A 2 26.81 4.88 11.16
N ILE A 3 26.92 6.20 11.08
CA ILE A 3 25.80 7.14 11.35
C ILE A 3 24.58 6.90 10.42
N THR A 4 24.81 6.59 9.17
CA THR A 4 23.74 6.34 8.18
C THR A 4 23.02 5.00 8.44
N GLY A 5 23.78 3.98 8.87
CA GLY A 5 23.21 2.69 9.24
C GLY A 5 22.38 2.77 10.51
N ASP A 6 22.89 3.48 11.53
CA ASP A 6 22.18 3.71 12.79
C ASP A 6 20.87 4.50 12.54
N HIS A 7 20.90 5.55 11.72
CA HIS A 7 19.70 6.32 11.37
C HIS A 7 18.64 5.48 10.66
N TYR A 8 19.06 4.61 9.75
CA TYR A 8 18.16 3.68 9.07
C TYR A 8 17.48 2.72 10.05
N GLN A 9 18.21 2.18 11.02
CA GLN A 9 17.66 1.35 12.10
C GLN A 9 16.63 2.11 12.95
N TRP A 10 16.88 3.40 13.26
CA TRP A 10 15.94 4.21 14.04
C TRP A 10 14.65 4.53 13.29
N LEU A 11 14.69 4.67 11.96
CA LEU A 11 13.48 4.79 11.14
C LEU A 11 12.62 3.53 11.29
N ILE A 12 13.22 2.34 11.23
CA ILE A 12 12.50 1.06 11.39
C ILE A 12 11.98 0.90 12.83
N ALA A 13 12.75 1.30 13.83
CA ALA A 13 12.27 1.30 15.20
C ALA A 13 11.10 2.28 15.42
N TRP A 14 11.12 3.44 14.74
CA TRP A 14 9.99 4.37 14.76
C TRP A 14 8.76 3.79 14.06
N GLU A 15 8.93 3.03 12.98
CA GLU A 15 7.84 2.25 12.37
C GLU A 15 7.19 1.31 13.39
N GLY A 16 7.99 0.59 14.17
CA GLY A 16 7.50 -0.25 15.26
C GLY A 16 6.72 0.55 16.32
N CYS A 17 7.15 1.77 16.65
CA CYS A 17 6.42 2.66 17.56
C CYS A 17 5.07 3.09 16.98
N LEU A 18 4.96 3.33 15.68
CA LEU A 18 3.67 3.63 15.02
C LEU A 18 2.75 2.41 15.01
N ALA A 19 3.28 1.21 14.78
CA ALA A 19 2.52 -0.04 14.89
C ALA A 19 1.98 -0.21 16.34
N LEU A 20 2.81 0.03 17.36
CA LEU A 20 2.40 -0.01 18.77
C LEU A 20 1.24 0.94 19.05
N LEU A 21 1.29 2.19 18.55
CA LEU A 21 0.19 3.14 18.76
C LEU A 21 -1.10 2.70 18.05
N ARG A 22 -0.98 2.30 16.79
CA ARG A 22 -2.10 1.95 15.92
C ARG A 22 -2.80 0.67 16.40
N GLU A 23 -2.05 -0.41 16.61
CA GLU A 23 -2.61 -1.70 17.00
C GLU A 23 -3.31 -1.65 18.36
N ASN A 24 -2.78 -0.85 19.31
CA ASN A 24 -3.46 -0.64 20.60
C ASN A 24 -4.69 0.27 20.48
N ALA A 25 -4.69 1.26 19.57
CA ALA A 25 -5.87 2.08 19.30
C ALA A 25 -6.97 1.27 18.61
N ALA A 26 -6.62 0.41 17.66
CA ALA A 26 -7.53 -0.50 16.97
C ALA A 26 -8.00 -1.69 17.83
N ARG A 27 -7.44 -1.89 19.03
CA ARG A 27 -7.69 -3.04 19.91
C ARG A 27 -7.45 -4.38 19.21
N SER A 28 -6.35 -4.45 18.44
CA SER A 28 -5.93 -5.69 17.77
C SER A 28 -5.84 -6.85 18.76
N GLU A 29 -6.04 -8.08 18.31
CA GLU A 29 -6.08 -9.28 19.17
C GLU A 29 -4.75 -9.48 19.94
N ASN A 30 -3.62 -9.33 19.25
CA ASN A 30 -2.28 -9.45 19.86
C ASN A 30 -1.40 -8.22 19.51
N PRO A 31 -1.71 -7.03 20.08
CA PRO A 31 -1.02 -5.80 19.72
C PRO A 31 0.42 -5.77 20.24
N VAL A 32 1.25 -4.97 19.59
CA VAL A 32 2.58 -4.62 20.09
C VAL A 32 2.46 -3.96 21.46
N ALA A 33 3.13 -4.50 22.46
CA ALA A 33 3.17 -4.00 23.83
C ALA A 33 4.33 -3.02 24.07
N SER A 34 5.49 -3.29 23.44
CA SER A 34 6.66 -2.40 23.47
C SER A 34 7.58 -2.67 22.28
N VAL A 35 8.45 -1.73 21.98
CA VAL A 35 9.48 -1.82 20.92
C VAL A 35 10.86 -1.87 21.56
N GLY A 36 11.57 -2.98 21.33
CA GLY A 36 12.98 -3.13 21.71
C GLY A 36 13.90 -2.57 20.63
N VAL A 37 14.99 -1.91 21.03
CA VAL A 37 16.02 -1.42 20.12
C VAL A 37 17.38 -1.83 20.67
N GLU A 38 18.14 -2.60 19.90
CA GLU A 38 19.37 -3.25 20.35
C GLU A 38 19.14 -3.99 21.68
N LEU A 39 18.13 -4.86 21.68
CA LEU A 39 17.63 -5.50 22.89
C LEU A 39 18.52 -6.67 23.31
N ASP A 40 19.10 -6.61 24.49
CA ASP A 40 19.90 -7.70 25.02
C ASP A 40 19.11 -9.02 25.08
N GLY A 41 19.76 -10.10 24.72
CA GLY A 41 19.17 -11.45 24.78
C GLY A 41 18.60 -11.98 23.45
N ALA A 42 18.30 -11.13 22.48
CA ALA A 42 17.81 -11.54 21.16
C ALA A 42 18.92 -12.01 20.19
N GLY A 43 20.17 -12.02 20.63
CA GLY A 43 21.32 -12.43 19.81
C GLY A 43 21.61 -11.42 18.71
N ASN A 44 21.74 -11.90 17.46
CA ASN A 44 21.96 -11.02 16.30
C ASN A 44 20.65 -10.59 15.60
N LEU A 45 19.52 -10.76 16.24
CA LEU A 45 18.19 -10.32 15.77
C LEU A 45 17.62 -9.24 16.70
N ASP A 46 18.51 -8.43 17.26
CA ASP A 46 18.28 -7.48 18.34
C ASP A 46 18.10 -6.03 17.87
N ASP A 47 18.35 -5.73 16.61
CA ASP A 47 18.33 -4.36 16.08
C ASP A 47 16.97 -3.68 16.33
N VAL A 48 15.86 -4.35 15.98
CA VAL A 48 14.50 -3.91 16.30
C VAL A 48 13.64 -5.12 16.67
N VAL A 49 12.98 -5.07 17.84
CA VAL A 49 12.13 -6.16 18.34
C VAL A 49 10.74 -5.62 18.66
N LEU A 50 9.71 -6.20 18.04
CA LEU A 50 8.31 -5.92 18.39
C LEU A 50 7.86 -6.93 19.44
N LEU A 51 7.79 -6.51 20.69
CA LEU A 51 7.29 -7.33 21.79
C LEU A 51 5.77 -7.21 21.83
N ARG A 52 5.08 -8.29 21.45
CA ARG A 52 3.61 -8.39 21.50
C ARG A 52 3.15 -8.83 22.89
N ARG A 53 1.85 -8.71 23.17
CA ARG A 53 1.29 -9.18 24.46
C ARG A 53 1.54 -10.67 24.68
N THR A 54 1.47 -11.45 23.61
CA THR A 54 1.77 -12.86 23.57
C THR A 54 2.63 -13.19 22.36
N PRO A 55 3.49 -14.22 22.40
CA PRO A 55 4.21 -14.69 21.21
C PRO A 55 3.27 -15.06 20.05
N PRO A 56 3.75 -15.01 18.80
CA PRO A 56 5.13 -14.72 18.41
C PRO A 56 5.50 -13.24 18.57
N HIS A 57 6.72 -12.96 19.03
CA HIS A 57 7.35 -11.65 18.95
C HIS A 57 8.09 -11.55 17.63
N THR A 58 8.26 -10.32 17.09
CA THR A 58 8.99 -10.11 15.84
C THR A 58 10.39 -9.59 16.11
N TYR A 59 11.41 -10.30 15.63
CA TYR A 59 12.82 -9.96 15.81
C TYR A 59 13.42 -9.59 14.45
N THR A 60 13.97 -8.40 14.33
CA THR A 60 14.46 -7.87 13.06
C THR A 60 15.96 -7.58 13.11
N GLN A 61 16.70 -8.17 12.17
CA GLN A 61 18.07 -7.78 11.86
C GLN A 61 18.04 -6.74 10.75
N VAL A 62 18.58 -5.57 11.03
CA VAL A 62 18.68 -4.47 10.07
C VAL A 62 20.07 -4.44 9.45
N LYS A 63 20.15 -4.43 8.12
CA LYS A 63 21.40 -4.32 7.37
C LYS A 63 21.28 -3.21 6.33
N TYR A 64 22.04 -2.15 6.53
CA TYR A 64 22.12 -1.03 5.60
C TYR A 64 23.51 -0.96 4.93
N THR A 65 23.53 -0.64 3.66
CA THR A 65 24.76 -0.35 2.92
C THR A 65 24.59 0.88 2.05
N VAL A 66 25.66 1.68 1.92
CA VAL A 66 25.68 2.81 0.98
C VAL A 66 25.76 2.32 -0.47
N ASP A 67 26.50 1.23 -0.70
CA ASP A 67 26.55 0.55 -1.99
C ASP A 67 25.65 -0.68 -1.93
N SER A 68 24.47 -0.58 -2.54
CA SER A 68 23.47 -1.65 -2.63
C SER A 68 23.59 -2.48 -3.92
N SER A 69 24.66 -2.30 -4.71
CA SER A 69 24.85 -3.01 -5.98
C SER A 69 25.01 -4.53 -5.81
N THR A 70 25.53 -5.00 -4.67
CA THR A 70 25.59 -6.43 -4.35
C THR A 70 24.24 -6.90 -3.85
N PRO A 71 23.54 -7.81 -4.56
CA PRO A 71 22.23 -8.29 -4.16
C PRO A 71 22.29 -9.26 -2.97
N VAL A 72 21.15 -9.58 -2.41
CA VAL A 72 20.99 -10.68 -1.44
C VAL A 72 20.88 -11.99 -2.21
N ASN A 73 21.85 -12.88 -1.99
CA ASN A 73 21.96 -14.22 -2.58
C ASN A 73 22.66 -15.16 -1.62
N GLU A 74 22.92 -16.39 -2.06
CA GLU A 74 23.65 -17.40 -1.30
C GLU A 74 25.00 -16.84 -0.79
N GLU A 75 25.82 -16.25 -1.67
CA GLU A 75 27.14 -15.74 -1.27
C GLU A 75 27.03 -14.70 -0.14
N TYR A 76 26.08 -13.75 -0.26
CA TYR A 76 25.86 -12.73 0.78
C TYR A 76 25.42 -13.33 2.11
N LEU A 77 24.56 -14.36 2.09
CA LEU A 77 23.97 -14.95 3.28
C LEU A 77 24.90 -15.95 3.97
N THR A 78 25.68 -16.72 3.19
CA THR A 78 26.46 -17.88 3.69
C THR A 78 27.96 -17.60 3.87
N LYS A 79 28.49 -16.57 3.20
CA LYS A 79 29.91 -16.22 3.30
C LYS A 79 30.26 -15.67 4.70
N PRO A 80 31.32 -16.18 5.33
CA PRO A 80 31.82 -15.62 6.59
C PRO A 80 32.13 -14.13 6.46
N SER A 81 31.97 -13.39 7.55
CA SER A 81 32.30 -11.96 7.56
C SER A 81 33.79 -11.72 7.27
N LYS A 82 34.15 -10.54 6.75
CA LYS A 82 35.54 -10.16 6.39
C LYS A 82 36.54 -10.37 7.53
N ASN A 83 36.08 -10.37 8.78
CA ASN A 83 36.91 -10.58 9.98
C ASN A 83 36.86 -12.03 10.51
N GLY A 84 36.49 -13.02 9.67
CA GLY A 84 36.40 -14.42 10.05
C GLY A 84 35.22 -14.79 10.97
N GLY A 85 34.30 -13.86 11.22
CA GLY A 85 33.11 -14.15 12.00
C GLY A 85 32.04 -14.89 11.22
N PRO A 86 31.00 -15.44 11.90
CA PRO A 86 29.96 -16.23 11.24
C PRO A 86 29.19 -15.42 10.18
N SER A 87 28.67 -16.13 9.18
CA SER A 87 27.85 -15.57 8.11
C SER A 87 26.54 -14.97 8.63
N VAL A 88 25.84 -14.20 7.77
CA VAL A 88 24.53 -13.58 8.13
C VAL A 88 23.53 -14.69 8.49
N LEU A 89 23.40 -15.70 7.65
CA LEU A 89 22.45 -16.80 7.85
C LEU A 89 22.78 -17.60 9.13
N LYS A 90 24.06 -17.90 9.38
CA LYS A 90 24.49 -18.60 10.61
C LYS A 90 24.18 -17.81 11.89
N LYS A 91 24.30 -16.47 11.83
CA LYS A 91 23.93 -15.60 12.96
C LYS A 91 22.44 -15.63 13.23
N ILE A 92 21.62 -15.56 12.16
CA ILE A 92 20.17 -15.63 12.26
C ILE A 92 19.76 -17.03 12.79
N ALA A 93 20.31 -18.10 12.25
CA ALA A 93 20.03 -19.47 12.71
C ALA A 93 20.30 -19.67 14.21
N LYS A 94 21.46 -19.21 14.70
CA LYS A 94 21.79 -19.28 16.13
C LYS A 94 20.85 -18.45 17.01
N ALA A 95 20.45 -17.28 16.55
CA ALA A 95 19.49 -16.47 17.29
C ALA A 95 18.11 -17.15 17.31
N TRP A 96 17.65 -17.71 16.19
CA TRP A 96 16.40 -18.46 16.09
C TRP A 96 16.39 -19.66 17.04
N GLN A 97 17.41 -20.52 16.99
CA GLN A 97 17.53 -21.67 17.91
C GLN A 97 17.45 -21.24 19.38
N LYS A 98 18.11 -20.13 19.74
CA LYS A 98 18.06 -19.59 21.10
C LYS A 98 16.67 -19.10 21.48
N LEU A 99 16.00 -18.34 20.57
CA LEU A 99 14.68 -17.75 20.81
C LEU A 99 13.56 -18.79 20.87
N THR A 100 13.74 -19.94 20.20
CA THR A 100 12.76 -21.02 20.16
C THR A 100 13.11 -22.21 21.06
N ALA A 101 14.20 -22.12 21.84
CA ALA A 101 14.67 -23.23 22.69
C ALA A 101 13.61 -23.73 23.70
N ASP A 102 12.75 -22.83 24.17
CA ASP A 102 11.66 -23.15 25.10
C ASP A 102 10.34 -23.49 24.38
N GLY A 103 10.38 -23.74 23.06
CA GLY A 103 9.20 -24.03 22.24
C GLY A 103 8.32 -22.80 21.94
N MET A 104 8.79 -21.60 22.24
CA MET A 104 8.04 -20.38 21.96
C MET A 104 8.20 -19.97 20.49
N PRO A 105 7.10 -19.65 19.77
CA PRO A 105 7.20 -19.18 18.39
C PRO A 105 7.83 -17.79 18.32
N ALA A 106 8.61 -17.54 17.25
CA ALA A 106 9.22 -16.26 16.96
C ALA A 106 9.10 -15.94 15.47
N ASP A 107 8.71 -14.71 15.14
CA ASP A 107 8.76 -14.18 13.77
C ASP A 107 10.08 -13.46 13.57
N LEU A 108 10.76 -13.73 12.46
CA LEU A 108 12.07 -13.18 12.18
C LEU A 108 12.04 -12.34 10.91
N ALA A 109 12.88 -11.31 10.83
CA ALA A 109 13.04 -10.52 9.62
C ALA A 109 14.51 -10.14 9.38
N LEU A 110 14.94 -10.29 8.13
CA LEU A 110 16.13 -9.63 7.59
C LEU A 110 15.68 -8.43 6.78
N PHE A 111 15.93 -7.23 7.30
CA PHE A 111 15.54 -5.98 6.68
C PHE A 111 16.75 -5.29 6.06
N THR A 112 16.73 -5.03 4.74
CA THR A 112 17.88 -4.44 4.04
C THR A 112 17.49 -3.65 2.80
N ASN A 113 18.31 -2.65 2.47
CA ASN A 113 18.20 -1.90 1.20
C ASN A 113 18.80 -2.64 -0.01
N ARG A 114 19.36 -3.85 0.15
CA ARG A 114 19.84 -4.67 -0.95
C ARG A 114 18.69 -5.33 -1.70
N ALA A 115 18.77 -5.36 -3.03
CA ALA A 115 17.82 -6.06 -3.88
C ALA A 115 17.97 -7.60 -3.76
N PRO A 116 16.88 -8.38 -3.99
CA PRO A 116 17.01 -9.83 -4.17
C PRO A 116 17.75 -10.13 -5.47
N ASP A 117 18.57 -11.20 -5.47
CA ASP A 117 19.19 -11.71 -6.70
C ASP A 117 18.17 -12.61 -7.44
N PRO A 118 17.73 -12.23 -8.65
CA PRO A 118 16.80 -13.06 -9.41
C PRO A 118 17.42 -14.36 -9.92
N ALA A 119 18.75 -14.48 -9.91
CA ALA A 119 19.44 -15.70 -10.31
C ALA A 119 19.63 -16.70 -9.16
N ASP A 120 19.46 -16.26 -7.91
CA ASP A 120 19.53 -17.15 -6.76
C ASP A 120 18.27 -18.02 -6.64
N PRO A 121 18.39 -19.38 -6.62
CA PRO A 121 17.22 -20.25 -6.62
C PRO A 121 16.27 -20.04 -5.44
N LEU A 122 16.79 -19.80 -4.23
CA LEU A 122 15.97 -19.63 -3.03
C LEU A 122 15.42 -18.22 -2.90
N VAL A 123 16.24 -17.21 -3.15
CA VAL A 123 15.80 -15.81 -3.05
C VAL A 123 14.79 -15.46 -4.15
N ALA A 124 14.92 -16.03 -5.35
CA ALA A 124 14.01 -15.80 -6.47
C ALA A 124 12.58 -16.31 -6.21
N VAL A 125 12.39 -17.33 -5.36
CA VAL A 125 11.06 -17.84 -5.03
C VAL A 125 10.38 -17.13 -3.85
N ARG A 126 11.00 -16.08 -3.32
CA ARG A 126 10.42 -15.25 -2.25
C ARG A 126 9.00 -14.80 -2.62
N ASP A 127 8.09 -15.00 -1.71
CA ASP A 127 6.72 -14.53 -1.87
C ASP A 127 6.65 -13.00 -1.75
N SER A 128 5.94 -12.35 -2.67
CA SER A 128 5.87 -10.89 -2.74
C SER A 128 5.03 -10.25 -1.62
N ARG A 129 4.16 -11.02 -0.95
CA ARG A 129 3.30 -10.56 0.15
C ARG A 129 3.94 -10.86 1.50
N SER A 130 4.09 -12.15 1.81
CA SER A 130 4.62 -12.59 3.11
C SER A 130 6.12 -12.33 3.28
N GLN A 131 6.84 -12.09 2.17
CA GLN A 131 8.31 -11.96 2.15
C GLN A 131 9.04 -13.25 2.60
N LEU A 132 8.34 -14.36 2.74
CA LEU A 132 8.89 -15.67 3.10
C LEU A 132 9.38 -16.42 1.87
N LEU A 133 10.32 -17.32 2.06
CA LEU A 133 10.77 -18.27 1.03
C LEU A 133 9.90 -19.53 1.01
N MET A 134 9.40 -19.95 2.16
CA MET A 134 8.48 -21.08 2.24
C MET A 134 7.04 -20.63 1.93
N PRO A 135 6.18 -21.51 1.38
CA PRO A 135 6.44 -22.92 1.08
C PRO A 135 7.19 -23.16 -0.24
N LYS A 136 7.34 -22.15 -1.13
CA LYS A 136 7.88 -22.33 -2.49
C LYS A 136 9.30 -22.93 -2.49
N ALA A 137 10.15 -22.49 -1.59
CA ALA A 137 11.50 -23.03 -1.44
C ALA A 137 11.52 -24.55 -1.11
N GLY A 138 10.43 -25.09 -0.57
CA GLY A 138 10.29 -26.50 -0.22
C GLY A 138 9.75 -27.43 -1.31
N LEU A 139 9.29 -26.86 -2.47
CA LEU A 139 8.48 -27.60 -3.43
C LEU A 139 9.20 -28.67 -4.25
N GLN A 140 10.50 -28.65 -4.37
CA GLN A 140 11.24 -29.55 -5.27
C GLN A 140 12.16 -30.49 -4.48
N GLY A 141 12.49 -31.62 -5.11
CA GLY A 141 13.33 -32.67 -4.51
C GLY A 141 14.82 -32.26 -4.36
N PRO A 142 15.62 -33.07 -3.66
CA PRO A 142 16.99 -32.71 -3.27
C PRO A 142 17.97 -32.54 -4.45
N ARG A 143 17.67 -33.08 -5.63
CA ARG A 143 18.49 -32.96 -6.82
C ARG A 143 18.15 -31.75 -7.71
N SER A 144 17.10 -30.99 -7.36
CA SER A 144 16.74 -29.76 -8.07
C SER A 144 17.63 -28.59 -7.64
N ALA A 145 17.60 -27.49 -8.40
CA ALA A 145 18.32 -26.27 -8.04
C ALA A 145 17.93 -25.77 -6.63
N LEU A 146 16.62 -25.80 -6.29
CA LEU A 146 16.13 -25.46 -4.96
C LEU A 146 16.63 -26.42 -3.88
N GLY A 147 16.66 -27.74 -4.18
CA GLY A 147 17.15 -28.76 -3.24
C GLY A 147 18.65 -28.60 -2.94
N ILE A 148 19.44 -28.39 -3.96
CA ILE A 148 20.91 -28.17 -3.83
C ILE A 148 21.16 -26.90 -3.01
N ALA A 149 20.48 -25.80 -3.33
CA ALA A 149 20.63 -24.55 -2.59
C ALA A 149 20.20 -24.69 -1.11
N ARG A 150 19.10 -25.43 -0.82
CA ARG A 150 18.73 -25.71 0.58
C ARG A 150 19.82 -26.47 1.34
N THR A 151 20.42 -27.49 0.72
CA THR A 151 21.51 -28.26 1.36
C THR A 151 22.69 -27.34 1.66
N GLN A 152 23.10 -26.47 0.70
CA GLN A 152 24.21 -25.54 0.87
C GLN A 152 23.91 -24.51 1.99
N TRP A 153 22.69 -23.98 2.04
CA TRP A 153 22.30 -23.03 3.09
C TRP A 153 22.23 -23.69 4.46
N ALA A 154 21.73 -24.93 4.54
CA ALA A 154 21.68 -25.70 5.80
C ALA A 154 23.09 -25.94 6.35
N GLU A 155 24.01 -26.42 5.52
CA GLU A 155 25.41 -26.63 5.90
C GLU A 155 26.08 -25.33 6.37
N ALA A 156 25.88 -24.22 5.65
CA ALA A 156 26.44 -22.92 6.01
C ALA A 156 25.89 -22.34 7.33
N ALA A 157 24.66 -22.74 7.69
CA ALA A 157 23.98 -22.30 8.91
C ALA A 157 24.22 -23.22 10.11
N ASP A 158 24.88 -24.38 9.94
CA ASP A 158 24.96 -25.49 10.92
C ASP A 158 23.57 -26.03 11.31
N LEU A 159 22.68 -26.19 10.33
CA LEU A 159 21.33 -26.73 10.49
C LEU A 159 21.16 -28.02 9.68
N SER A 160 20.21 -28.86 10.08
CA SER A 160 19.63 -29.84 9.18
C SER A 160 18.75 -29.20 8.11
N GLU A 161 18.43 -29.92 7.02
CA GLU A 161 17.53 -29.36 5.99
C GLU A 161 16.12 -29.11 6.55
N GLU A 162 15.67 -29.90 7.53
CA GLU A 162 14.38 -29.71 8.19
C GLU A 162 14.37 -28.44 9.05
N GLU A 163 15.37 -28.25 9.90
CA GLU A 163 15.53 -27.02 10.68
C GLU A 163 15.65 -25.77 9.78
N LEU A 164 16.35 -25.88 8.64
CA LEU A 164 16.40 -24.78 7.68
C LEU A 164 15.00 -24.45 7.13
N ARG A 165 14.19 -25.45 6.80
CA ARG A 165 12.82 -25.23 6.32
C ARG A 165 11.95 -24.57 7.39
N GLU A 166 12.07 -24.98 8.63
CA GLU A 166 11.39 -24.35 9.77
C GLU A 166 11.82 -22.89 9.91
N LEU A 167 13.12 -22.61 9.91
CA LEU A 167 13.64 -21.23 9.92
C LEU A 167 13.10 -20.38 8.76
N LEU A 168 13.14 -20.90 7.52
CA LEU A 168 12.67 -20.18 6.34
C LEU A 168 11.14 -20.00 6.30
N SER A 169 10.39 -20.73 7.12
CA SER A 169 8.94 -20.55 7.26
C SER A 169 8.56 -19.35 8.16
N VAL A 170 9.50 -18.86 8.97
CA VAL A 170 9.31 -17.74 9.90
C VAL A 170 10.26 -16.56 9.64
N LEU A 171 11.26 -16.74 8.77
CA LEU A 171 12.21 -15.68 8.40
C LEU A 171 11.73 -14.92 7.17
N ARG A 172 11.32 -13.68 7.35
CA ARG A 172 10.97 -12.75 6.28
C ARG A 172 12.23 -12.11 5.69
N PHE A 173 12.26 -11.99 4.38
CA PHE A 173 13.33 -11.31 3.64
C PHE A 173 12.78 -9.97 3.11
N ASP A 174 12.78 -8.94 3.95
CA ASP A 174 12.36 -7.58 3.62
C ASP A 174 13.48 -6.86 2.86
N LEU A 175 13.58 -7.16 1.58
CA LEU A 175 14.65 -6.72 0.68
C LEU A 175 14.24 -5.50 -0.16
N ALA A 176 15.25 -4.82 -0.74
CA ALA A 176 15.07 -3.62 -1.56
C ALA A 176 14.36 -2.47 -0.81
N ARG A 177 14.49 -2.42 0.50
CA ARG A 177 13.92 -1.36 1.34
C ARG A 177 14.93 -0.21 1.48
N ASP A 178 15.05 0.61 0.46
CA ASP A 178 15.89 1.81 0.58
C ASP A 178 15.30 2.85 1.55
N GLN A 179 16.06 3.87 1.87
CA GLN A 179 15.64 4.87 2.83
C GLN A 179 14.40 5.64 2.37
N ILE A 180 14.23 5.85 1.07
CA ILE A 180 13.07 6.55 0.51
C ILE A 180 11.81 5.72 0.73
N HIS A 181 11.84 4.43 0.41
CA HIS A 181 10.71 3.52 0.65
C HIS A 181 10.32 3.43 2.13
N VAL A 182 11.31 3.40 3.04
CA VAL A 182 11.03 3.40 4.48
C VAL A 182 10.38 4.71 4.90
N GLN A 183 10.84 5.86 4.39
CA GLN A 183 10.25 7.17 4.69
C GLN A 183 8.83 7.30 4.14
N GLU A 184 8.58 6.86 2.90
CA GLU A 184 7.23 6.85 2.31
C GLU A 184 6.25 5.98 3.12
N ARG A 185 6.69 4.79 3.55
CA ARG A 185 5.89 3.94 4.41
C ARG A 185 5.61 4.61 5.76
N LEU A 186 6.60 5.24 6.38
CA LEU A 186 6.44 5.98 7.63
C LEU A 186 5.47 7.17 7.47
N GLN A 187 5.53 7.91 6.36
CA GLN A 187 4.58 8.97 6.07
C GLN A 187 3.15 8.44 6.05
N LEU A 188 2.93 7.31 5.38
CA LEU A 188 1.61 6.68 5.29
C LEU A 188 1.13 6.18 6.65
N LEU A 189 1.96 5.47 7.41
CA LEU A 189 1.64 4.99 8.76
C LEU A 189 1.31 6.14 9.73
N LYS A 190 2.05 7.25 9.63
CA LYS A 190 1.78 8.45 10.43
C LYS A 190 0.44 9.09 10.05
N ALA A 191 0.16 9.22 8.76
CA ALA A 191 -1.12 9.74 8.27
C ALA A 191 -2.30 8.91 8.80
N VAL A 192 -2.18 7.58 8.74
CA VAL A 192 -3.19 6.65 9.27
C VAL A 192 -3.33 6.77 10.79
N ALA A 193 -2.22 6.97 11.51
CA ALA A 193 -2.23 7.18 12.97
C ALA A 193 -2.74 8.58 13.41
N GLY A 194 -3.15 9.44 12.46
CA GLY A 194 -3.58 10.81 12.75
C GLY A 194 -2.44 11.74 13.17
N LEU A 195 -1.21 11.46 12.66
CA LEU A 195 -0.03 12.23 12.97
C LEU A 195 0.44 13.06 11.76
N ARG A 196 1.18 14.14 12.01
CA ARG A 196 1.92 14.86 10.97
C ARG A 196 2.81 13.89 10.21
N HIS A 197 2.74 13.91 8.87
CA HIS A 197 3.40 12.94 7.99
C HIS A 197 4.38 13.59 7.00
N ASP A 198 4.71 14.87 7.21
CA ASP A 198 5.79 15.54 6.47
C ASP A 198 7.17 14.93 6.83
N LEU A 199 8.17 15.19 6.00
CA LEU A 199 9.50 14.61 6.16
C LEU A 199 10.18 15.02 7.49
N GLU A 200 9.95 16.26 7.94
CA GLU A 200 10.45 16.74 9.23
C GLU A 200 9.87 15.90 10.37
N ALA A 201 8.57 15.66 10.36
CA ALA A 201 7.89 14.84 11.35
C ALA A 201 8.39 13.38 11.36
N VAL A 202 8.73 12.80 10.20
CA VAL A 202 9.36 11.47 10.11
C VAL A 202 10.73 11.48 10.77
N THR A 203 11.56 12.47 10.46
CA THR A 203 12.90 12.62 11.01
C THR A 203 12.88 12.84 12.53
N CYS A 204 11.99 13.69 13.04
CA CYS A 204 11.82 13.92 14.49
C CYS A 204 11.55 12.64 15.27
N GLY A 205 10.75 11.72 14.71
CA GLY A 205 10.46 10.43 15.35
C GLY A 205 11.70 9.53 15.44
N ALA A 206 12.46 9.41 14.36
CA ALA A 206 13.71 8.64 14.34
C ALA A 206 14.76 9.25 15.30
N ASP A 207 14.88 10.57 15.33
CA ASP A 207 15.80 11.29 16.24
C ASP A 207 15.41 11.09 17.71
N TRP A 208 14.11 11.04 18.00
CA TRP A 208 13.63 10.71 19.33
C TRP A 208 14.04 9.28 19.73
N VAL A 209 13.87 8.28 18.85
CA VAL A 209 14.35 6.92 19.12
C VAL A 209 15.85 6.92 19.39
N ALA A 210 16.64 7.59 18.56
CA ALA A 210 18.08 7.72 18.75
C ALA A 210 18.42 8.31 20.12
N LYS A 211 17.69 9.32 20.56
CA LYS A 211 17.87 9.95 21.88
C LYS A 211 17.56 8.97 23.01
N GLN A 212 16.49 8.18 22.92
CA GLN A 212 16.16 7.17 23.93
C GLN A 212 17.26 6.11 24.03
N VAL A 213 17.69 5.57 22.88
CA VAL A 213 18.77 4.56 22.82
C VAL A 213 20.07 5.09 23.46
N ARG A 214 20.47 6.31 23.13
CA ARG A 214 21.66 6.96 23.75
C ARG A 214 21.50 7.20 25.24
N ALA A 215 20.29 7.41 25.75
CA ALA A 215 19.97 7.52 27.15
C ALA A 215 19.92 6.17 27.89
N GLY A 216 20.13 5.05 27.18
CA GLY A 216 20.08 3.70 27.73
C GLY A 216 18.70 3.05 27.77
N HIS A 217 17.68 3.70 27.22
CA HIS A 217 16.33 3.13 27.11
C HIS A 217 16.24 2.23 25.89
N ARG A 218 16.39 0.91 26.12
CA ARG A 218 16.33 -0.10 25.04
C ARG A 218 14.93 -0.66 24.79
N THR A 219 13.96 -0.36 25.66
CA THR A 219 12.57 -0.75 25.53
C THR A 219 11.69 0.50 25.54
N LEU A 220 10.98 0.74 24.43
CA LEU A 220 10.11 1.89 24.24
C LEU A 220 8.67 1.44 24.50
N THR A 221 8.06 1.95 25.56
CA THR A 221 6.70 1.61 25.97
C THR A 221 5.67 2.49 25.29
N GLN A 222 4.40 2.09 25.34
CA GLN A 222 3.29 2.87 24.77
C GLN A 222 3.21 4.28 25.38
N ASP A 223 3.42 4.42 26.68
CA ASP A 223 3.35 5.73 27.35
C ASP A 223 4.51 6.64 26.92
N MET A 224 5.72 6.09 26.76
CA MET A 224 6.86 6.84 26.23
C MET A 224 6.58 7.35 24.80
N VAL A 225 6.02 6.50 23.93
CA VAL A 225 5.72 6.87 22.55
C VAL A 225 4.59 7.90 22.49
N LYS A 226 3.55 7.77 23.31
CA LYS A 226 2.48 8.78 23.43
C LYS A 226 3.04 10.13 23.88
N ALA A 227 3.84 10.13 24.93
CA ALA A 227 4.50 11.35 25.42
C ALA A 227 5.41 11.99 24.36
N ALA A 228 6.12 11.18 23.56
CA ALA A 228 6.91 11.67 22.44
C ALA A 228 6.04 12.34 21.37
N VAL A 229 4.93 11.71 20.97
CA VAL A 229 3.98 12.28 20.00
C VAL A 229 3.49 13.65 20.46
N ASP A 230 3.16 13.80 21.74
CA ASP A 230 2.68 15.06 22.32
C ASP A 230 3.82 16.11 22.41
N THR A 231 4.98 15.73 22.92
CA THR A 231 6.13 16.63 23.09
C THR A 231 6.69 17.14 21.77
N LEU A 232 6.67 16.30 20.73
CA LEU A 232 7.15 16.65 19.39
C LEU A 232 6.07 17.35 18.54
N GLY A 233 4.86 17.57 19.08
CA GLY A 233 3.77 18.22 18.35
C GLY A 233 3.34 17.46 17.09
N LEU A 234 3.33 16.13 17.16
CA LEU A 234 3.07 15.29 15.99
C LEU A 234 1.58 15.03 15.73
N ARG A 235 0.66 15.39 16.61
CA ARG A 235 -0.78 15.18 16.38
C ARG A 235 -1.30 16.07 15.26
N ALA A 236 -2.06 15.48 14.33
CA ALA A 236 -2.65 16.19 13.17
C ALA A 236 -4.17 15.99 13.06
N GLY A 237 -4.70 14.88 13.57
CA GLY A 237 -6.13 14.57 13.47
C GLY A 237 -6.48 13.25 14.14
N PRO A 238 -7.68 12.71 13.88
CA PRO A 238 -8.07 11.39 14.34
C PRO A 238 -7.28 10.29 13.62
N ALA A 239 -7.05 9.17 14.31
CA ALA A 239 -6.59 7.96 13.64
C ALA A 239 -7.66 7.48 12.65
N ARG A 240 -7.22 6.86 11.55
CA ARG A 240 -8.05 6.36 10.45
C ARG A 240 -7.98 4.84 10.39
N ALA A 241 -9.10 4.19 10.08
CA ALA A 241 -9.05 2.80 9.67
C ALA A 241 -8.39 2.66 8.29
N VAL A 242 -7.75 1.54 8.06
CA VAL A 242 -7.07 1.25 6.80
C VAL A 242 -7.89 0.26 5.98
N LEU A 243 -8.34 0.69 4.81
CA LEU A 243 -8.89 -0.18 3.78
C LEU A 243 -7.86 -0.35 2.68
N SER A 244 -7.25 -1.52 2.63
CA SER A 244 -6.31 -1.87 1.57
C SER A 244 -7.05 -2.46 0.38
N ILE A 245 -6.86 -1.90 -0.82
CA ILE A 245 -7.39 -2.46 -2.06
C ILE A 245 -6.26 -2.50 -3.09
N ALA A 246 -5.90 -3.68 -3.56
CA ALA A 246 -4.79 -3.88 -4.49
C ALA A 246 -5.25 -4.63 -5.75
N THR A 247 -5.07 -4.01 -6.93
CA THR A 247 -5.34 -4.61 -8.23
C THR A 247 -4.09 -4.70 -9.12
N LEU A 248 -3.06 -3.90 -8.85
CA LEU A 248 -1.85 -3.80 -9.69
C LEU A 248 -0.64 -4.46 -9.04
N LYS A 249 -0.36 -4.12 -7.80
CA LYS A 249 0.74 -4.69 -6.99
C LYS A 249 0.30 -4.83 -5.53
N PRO A 250 0.90 -5.78 -4.78
CA PRO A 250 0.60 -5.94 -3.35
C PRO A 250 0.77 -4.64 -2.59
N ASP A 251 -0.15 -4.39 -1.67
CA ASP A 251 -0.07 -3.21 -0.81
C ASP A 251 0.92 -3.48 0.34
N PRO A 252 1.94 -2.63 0.53
CA PRO A 252 2.84 -2.75 1.68
C PRO A 252 2.16 -2.63 3.04
N LEU A 253 0.94 -2.08 3.11
CA LEU A 253 0.15 -1.96 4.33
C LEU A 253 -0.97 -2.98 4.44
N ALA A 254 -1.02 -4.02 3.59
CA ALA A 254 -2.06 -5.04 3.64
C ALA A 254 -2.14 -5.74 5.02
N ASP A 255 -0.98 -6.04 5.63
CA ASP A 255 -0.89 -6.64 6.97
C ASP A 255 -1.31 -5.69 8.10
N ASP A 256 -1.32 -4.38 7.82
CA ASP A 256 -1.73 -3.32 8.73
C ASP A 256 -3.19 -2.89 8.51
N ALA A 257 -3.87 -3.45 7.51
CA ALA A 257 -5.22 -3.04 7.14
C ALA A 257 -6.28 -3.61 8.09
N ASP A 258 -7.29 -2.80 8.40
CA ASP A 258 -8.49 -3.27 9.11
C ASP A 258 -9.35 -4.16 8.20
N TYR A 259 -9.28 -3.92 6.89
CA TYR A 259 -9.85 -4.80 5.87
C TYR A 259 -9.02 -4.70 4.58
N ALA A 260 -8.71 -5.87 3.97
CA ALA A 260 -7.91 -5.95 2.75
C ALA A 260 -8.65 -6.69 1.63
N ILE A 261 -8.61 -6.12 0.43
CA ILE A 261 -9.12 -6.68 -0.83
C ILE A 261 -7.93 -6.83 -1.78
N ASP A 262 -7.34 -8.03 -1.83
CA ASP A 262 -6.20 -8.31 -2.71
C ASP A 262 -6.66 -9.05 -3.97
N TRP A 263 -6.59 -8.34 -5.09
CA TRP A 263 -6.95 -8.82 -6.41
C TRP A 263 -5.75 -8.89 -7.37
N VAL A 264 -4.54 -8.69 -6.88
CA VAL A 264 -3.33 -8.62 -7.74
C VAL A 264 -3.18 -9.84 -8.64
N ASP A 265 -3.37 -11.05 -8.10
CA ASP A 265 -3.26 -12.29 -8.88
C ASP A 265 -4.52 -12.63 -9.69
N ARG A 266 -5.59 -11.85 -9.50
CA ARG A 266 -6.84 -11.98 -10.26
C ARG A 266 -6.92 -10.99 -11.42
N PHE A 267 -5.88 -10.15 -11.62
CA PHE A 267 -5.74 -9.28 -12.78
C PHE A 267 -4.75 -9.88 -13.77
N ASP A 268 -4.99 -9.62 -15.06
CA ASP A 268 -4.11 -10.00 -16.16
C ASP A 268 -2.75 -9.30 -16.09
N GLY A 269 -1.79 -9.77 -16.91
CA GLY A 269 -0.46 -9.19 -16.98
C GLY A 269 0.49 -9.61 -15.85
N PRO A 270 1.78 -9.75 -16.17
CA PRO A 270 2.81 -10.21 -15.23
C PRO A 270 3.28 -9.14 -14.24
N ASP A 271 3.05 -7.86 -14.49
CA ASP A 271 3.53 -6.74 -13.68
C ASP A 271 2.49 -5.62 -13.56
N ASP A 272 2.73 -4.65 -12.70
CA ASP A 272 1.82 -3.53 -12.40
C ASP A 272 1.55 -2.60 -13.59
N PHE A 273 2.44 -2.55 -14.59
CA PHE A 273 2.25 -1.74 -15.79
C PHE A 273 1.35 -2.43 -16.82
N THR A 274 1.30 -3.76 -16.81
CA THR A 274 0.56 -4.57 -17.78
C THR A 274 -0.79 -5.04 -17.27
N LYS A 275 -1.04 -5.02 -15.95
CA LYS A 275 -2.34 -5.37 -15.35
C LYS A 275 -3.42 -4.38 -15.75
N ARG A 276 -4.49 -4.86 -16.41
CA ARG A 276 -5.54 -4.01 -16.98
C ARG A 276 -6.94 -4.37 -16.52
N ARG A 277 -7.25 -5.68 -16.43
CA ARG A 277 -8.59 -6.20 -16.21
C ARG A 277 -8.56 -7.51 -15.42
N PRO A 278 -9.68 -7.92 -14.82
CA PRO A 278 -9.78 -9.23 -14.21
C PRO A 278 -9.43 -10.35 -15.18
N LEU A 279 -8.59 -11.29 -14.73
CA LEU A 279 -8.22 -12.49 -15.46
C LEU A 279 -9.30 -13.57 -15.24
N PRO A 280 -9.93 -14.12 -16.27
CA PRO A 280 -10.90 -15.20 -16.10
C PRO A 280 -10.36 -16.37 -15.26
N PRO A 281 -11.13 -16.95 -14.31
CA PRO A 281 -12.59 -16.77 -14.13
C PRO A 281 -13.01 -15.54 -13.30
N ALA A 282 -12.09 -14.69 -12.87
CA ALA A 282 -12.42 -13.48 -12.13
C ALA A 282 -13.13 -12.46 -13.03
N THR A 283 -14.04 -11.67 -12.46
CA THR A 283 -14.88 -10.71 -13.18
C THR A 283 -14.95 -9.36 -12.46
N TRP A 284 -15.24 -8.29 -13.21
CA TRP A 284 -15.51 -6.97 -12.65
C TRP A 284 -16.67 -6.98 -11.64
N ALA A 285 -17.72 -7.81 -11.89
CA ALA A 285 -18.87 -7.92 -10.98
C ALA A 285 -18.47 -8.48 -9.60
N GLN A 286 -17.53 -9.41 -9.55
CA GLN A 286 -17.00 -9.92 -8.29
C GLN A 286 -16.19 -8.86 -7.54
N LEU A 287 -15.34 -8.10 -8.25
CA LEU A 287 -14.60 -6.99 -7.63
C LEU A 287 -15.55 -5.90 -7.13
N GLN A 288 -16.62 -5.60 -7.88
CA GLN A 288 -17.67 -4.69 -7.44
C GLN A 288 -18.29 -5.15 -6.13
N ALA A 289 -18.68 -6.41 -6.03
CA ALA A 289 -19.28 -6.97 -4.83
C ALA A 289 -18.32 -6.91 -3.62
N ASP A 290 -17.02 -7.20 -3.82
CA ASP A 290 -16.01 -7.12 -2.75
C ASP A 290 -15.84 -5.67 -2.25
N ILE A 291 -15.78 -4.68 -3.16
CA ILE A 291 -15.64 -3.26 -2.79
C ILE A 291 -16.92 -2.74 -2.12
N GLU A 292 -18.09 -3.07 -2.63
CA GLU A 292 -19.38 -2.66 -2.05
C GLU A 292 -19.65 -3.27 -0.67
N ALA A 293 -19.03 -4.42 -0.36
CA ALA A 293 -19.10 -5.05 0.96
C ALA A 293 -18.14 -4.39 1.99
N ALA A 294 -17.14 -3.63 1.55
CA ALA A 294 -16.11 -3.08 2.43
C ALA A 294 -16.64 -2.22 3.59
N PRO A 295 -17.67 -1.35 3.43
CA PRO A 295 -18.21 -0.59 4.55
C PRO A 295 -18.70 -1.44 5.72
N ALA A 296 -19.26 -2.62 5.44
CA ALA A 296 -19.73 -3.55 6.45
C ALA A 296 -18.64 -4.41 7.10
N ARG A 297 -17.43 -4.41 6.52
CA ARG A 297 -16.27 -5.18 6.98
C ARG A 297 -15.33 -4.37 7.86
N LEU A 298 -15.39 -3.06 7.79
CA LEU A 298 -14.60 -2.18 8.64
C LEU A 298 -15.16 -2.17 10.08
N PRO A 299 -14.34 -1.80 11.08
CA PRO A 299 -14.78 -1.71 12.46
C PRO A 299 -16.01 -0.81 12.62
N LEU A 300 -16.96 -1.22 13.46
CA LEU A 300 -18.21 -0.51 13.68
C LEU A 300 -17.96 0.92 14.18
N GLY A 301 -18.64 1.89 13.57
CA GLY A 301 -18.50 3.32 13.92
C GLY A 301 -17.29 4.01 13.27
N THR A 302 -16.57 3.35 12.37
CA THR A 302 -15.49 3.97 11.60
C THR A 302 -16.04 5.04 10.68
N SER A 303 -15.57 6.28 10.84
CA SER A 303 -15.91 7.42 9.96
C SER A 303 -14.71 7.93 9.20
N ALA A 304 -13.49 7.83 9.74
CA ALA A 304 -12.26 8.24 9.06
C ALA A 304 -11.54 7.00 8.51
N ILE A 305 -11.33 6.96 7.18
CA ILE A 305 -10.82 5.78 6.46
C ILE A 305 -9.70 6.22 5.53
N SER A 306 -8.56 5.55 5.60
CA SER A 306 -7.48 5.68 4.61
C SER A 306 -7.55 4.54 3.62
N ILE A 307 -7.65 4.88 2.33
CA ILE A 307 -7.59 3.93 1.23
C ILE A 307 -6.11 3.75 0.86
N THR A 308 -5.64 2.53 0.91
CA THR A 308 -4.26 2.16 0.55
C THR A 308 -4.25 1.14 -0.59
N GLY A 309 -3.07 0.83 -1.09
CA GLY A 309 -2.90 -0.08 -2.20
C GLY A 309 -2.81 0.60 -3.56
N SER A 310 -2.69 -0.20 -4.59
CA SER A 310 -2.52 0.25 -5.97
C SER A 310 -3.71 -0.19 -6.81
N LEU A 311 -4.58 0.77 -7.14
CA LEU A 311 -5.83 0.53 -7.83
C LEU A 311 -5.84 1.14 -9.24
N ARG A 312 -6.62 0.53 -10.12
CA ARG A 312 -7.09 1.13 -11.37
C ARG A 312 -8.12 2.24 -11.06
N LEU A 313 -8.42 3.11 -12.03
CA LEU A 313 -9.27 4.28 -11.80
C LEU A 313 -10.75 3.93 -11.58
N ALA A 314 -11.29 2.96 -12.32
CA ALA A 314 -12.67 2.53 -12.11
C ALA A 314 -12.88 1.90 -10.72
N PRO A 315 -12.04 0.95 -10.21
CA PRO A 315 -12.11 0.49 -8.83
C PRO A 315 -11.97 1.61 -7.80
N THR A 316 -11.10 2.59 -8.03
CA THR A 316 -10.94 3.74 -7.13
C THR A 316 -12.21 4.58 -7.05
N PHE A 317 -12.83 4.88 -8.20
CA PHE A 317 -14.11 5.60 -8.24
C PHE A 317 -15.21 4.80 -7.52
N LEU A 318 -15.31 3.49 -7.79
CA LEU A 318 -16.26 2.62 -7.11
C LEU A 318 -16.07 2.62 -5.59
N THR A 319 -14.82 2.58 -5.11
CA THR A 319 -14.51 2.70 -3.68
C THR A 319 -15.09 3.98 -3.10
N GLY A 320 -14.93 5.12 -3.79
CA GLY A 320 -15.56 6.37 -3.40
C GLY A 320 -17.10 6.26 -3.31
N THR A 321 -17.73 5.57 -4.26
CA THR A 321 -19.20 5.39 -4.26
C THR A 321 -19.70 4.43 -3.20
N ALA A 322 -18.89 3.47 -2.77
CA ALA A 322 -19.23 2.56 -1.65
C ALA A 322 -19.32 3.32 -0.31
N PHE A 323 -18.52 4.39 -0.16
CA PHE A 323 -18.51 5.27 1.01
C PHE A 323 -19.04 6.66 0.68
N ARG A 324 -20.27 6.74 0.19
CA ARG A 324 -20.87 8.02 -0.25
C ARG A 324 -20.86 9.07 0.86
N MET A 325 -20.77 10.34 0.49
CA MET A 325 -20.78 11.48 1.41
C MET A 325 -21.93 11.44 2.43
N VAL A 326 -23.10 10.92 2.04
CA VAL A 326 -24.27 10.79 2.90
C VAL A 326 -24.09 9.83 4.08
N THR A 327 -23.08 8.96 4.03
CA THR A 327 -22.73 8.05 5.14
C THR A 327 -21.94 8.75 6.25
N GLY A 328 -21.46 9.97 6.02
CA GLY A 328 -20.59 10.71 6.94
C GLY A 328 -19.14 10.20 6.97
N ALA A 329 -18.76 9.32 6.03
CA ALA A 329 -17.39 8.83 5.92
C ALA A 329 -16.45 9.94 5.44
N ASP A 330 -15.27 10.02 6.05
CA ASP A 330 -14.14 10.84 5.60
C ASP A 330 -13.09 9.89 5.00
N LEU A 331 -12.98 9.90 3.68
CA LEU A 331 -12.00 9.09 2.95
C LEU A 331 -10.72 9.87 2.72
N ALA A 332 -9.59 9.20 2.86
CA ALA A 332 -8.32 9.77 2.49
C ALA A 332 -7.47 8.77 1.68
N VAL A 333 -6.62 9.30 0.82
CA VAL A 333 -5.66 8.52 0.02
C VAL A 333 -4.35 9.28 -0.10
N LEU A 334 -3.23 8.56 -0.08
CA LEU A 334 -1.93 9.18 -0.32
C LEU A 334 -1.74 9.38 -1.83
N GLN A 335 -1.66 10.64 -2.23
CA GLN A 335 -1.44 11.06 -3.62
C GLN A 335 -0.14 11.85 -3.71
N ARG A 336 0.91 11.27 -4.33
CA ARG A 336 2.22 11.92 -4.49
C ARG A 336 2.81 12.45 -3.17
N GLY A 337 2.76 11.66 -2.11
CA GLY A 337 3.28 12.02 -0.78
C GLY A 337 2.40 12.98 0.03
N GLN A 338 1.25 13.41 -0.51
CA GLN A 338 0.26 14.22 0.20
C GLN A 338 -0.99 13.40 0.49
N LEU A 339 -1.55 13.54 1.68
CA LEU A 339 -2.82 12.94 2.02
C LEU A 339 -3.95 13.80 1.43
N TRP A 340 -4.72 13.24 0.49
CA TRP A 340 -5.93 13.86 -0.04
C TRP A 340 -7.14 13.30 0.67
N SER A 341 -7.92 14.17 1.33
CA SER A 341 -9.09 13.76 2.10
C SER A 341 -10.36 14.42 1.59
N THR A 342 -11.47 13.69 1.70
CA THR A 342 -12.82 14.21 1.38
C THR A 342 -13.26 15.34 2.32
N SER A 343 -12.64 15.43 3.51
CA SER A 343 -12.91 16.49 4.51
C SER A 343 -12.02 17.71 4.37
N ASP A 344 -11.01 17.70 3.47
CA ASP A 344 -10.15 18.85 3.29
C ASP A 344 -10.94 20.07 2.80
N PRO A 345 -10.77 21.23 3.45
CA PRO A 345 -11.51 22.43 3.12
C PRO A 345 -11.12 22.97 1.75
N TYR A 346 -12.07 23.60 1.08
CA TYR A 346 -11.91 24.30 -0.19
C TYR A 346 -12.78 25.57 -0.16
N ASP A 347 -12.35 26.63 -0.83
CA ASP A 347 -13.05 27.93 -0.78
C ASP A 347 -14.40 27.90 -1.51
N ALA A 348 -14.45 27.37 -2.73
CA ALA A 348 -15.66 27.28 -3.54
C ALA A 348 -15.56 26.12 -4.55
N PRO A 349 -16.71 25.56 -5.00
CA PRO A 349 -16.72 24.61 -6.11
C PRO A 349 -16.05 25.22 -7.35
N GLN A 350 -15.16 24.44 -7.98
CA GLN A 350 -14.47 24.86 -9.20
C GLN A 350 -15.12 24.20 -10.42
N PRO A 351 -15.85 24.95 -11.27
CA PRO A 351 -16.43 24.39 -12.48
C PRO A 351 -15.32 23.91 -13.44
N PRO A 352 -15.44 22.71 -14.04
CA PRO A 352 -14.56 22.33 -15.12
C PRO A 352 -14.85 23.15 -16.39
N THR A 353 -13.87 23.22 -17.29
CA THR A 353 -14.11 23.59 -18.67
C THR A 353 -14.85 22.45 -19.36
N VAL A 354 -15.90 22.74 -20.14
CA VAL A 354 -16.77 21.76 -20.78
C VAL A 354 -16.61 21.85 -22.29
N HIS A 355 -16.27 20.73 -22.92
CA HIS A 355 -16.27 20.57 -24.37
C HIS A 355 -17.32 19.51 -24.73
N GLU A 356 -18.21 19.84 -25.69
CA GLU A 356 -19.29 18.94 -26.14
C GLU A 356 -18.98 18.37 -27.52
N HIS A 357 -19.20 17.07 -27.68
CA HIS A 357 -19.12 16.37 -28.95
C HIS A 357 -20.44 15.65 -29.21
N SER A 358 -21.15 15.97 -30.30
CA SER A 358 -22.35 15.26 -30.74
C SER A 358 -21.98 13.90 -31.31
N LEU A 359 -22.70 12.89 -30.90
CA LEU A 359 -22.55 11.52 -31.40
C LEU A 359 -23.83 11.04 -32.10
N ASP A 360 -24.99 11.55 -31.68
CA ASP A 360 -26.33 11.33 -32.27
C ASP A 360 -26.72 9.86 -32.36
N GLN A 361 -26.27 9.00 -31.44
CA GLN A 361 -26.47 7.57 -31.42
C GLN A 361 -27.55 7.08 -30.43
N GLY A 362 -28.23 8.02 -29.71
CA GLY A 362 -29.25 7.67 -28.73
C GLY A 362 -29.63 8.82 -27.81
N ASP A 363 -30.02 8.51 -26.56
CA ASP A 363 -30.48 9.48 -25.55
C ASP A 363 -29.66 9.46 -24.24
N GLU A 364 -28.63 8.60 -24.17
CA GLU A 364 -27.73 8.53 -23.03
C GLU A 364 -26.60 9.57 -23.15
N LEU A 365 -25.89 9.82 -22.03
CA LEU A 365 -24.83 10.82 -21.95
C LEU A 365 -23.49 10.17 -21.64
N ALA A 366 -22.46 10.43 -22.44
CA ALA A 366 -21.09 10.13 -22.07
C ALA A 366 -20.41 11.32 -21.39
N VAL A 367 -19.56 11.03 -20.42
CA VAL A 367 -18.77 11.99 -19.66
C VAL A 367 -17.32 11.49 -19.59
N ALA A 368 -16.38 12.25 -20.11
CA ALA A 368 -14.95 12.00 -19.99
C ALA A 368 -14.32 13.02 -19.04
N ILE A 369 -13.74 12.56 -17.95
CA ILE A 369 -12.98 13.37 -17.00
C ILE A 369 -11.53 13.40 -17.47
N ALA A 370 -11.14 14.48 -18.14
CA ALA A 370 -9.83 14.66 -18.77
C ALA A 370 -8.93 15.55 -17.91
N VAL A 371 -8.15 14.98 -17.01
CA VAL A 371 -7.31 15.71 -16.06
C VAL A 371 -5.82 15.52 -16.32
N ALA A 372 -5.33 14.30 -16.40
CA ALA A 372 -3.93 14.00 -16.67
C ALA A 372 -3.61 13.98 -18.16
N THR A 373 -4.53 13.44 -18.94
CA THR A 373 -4.48 13.33 -20.40
C THR A 373 -5.88 13.60 -20.97
N ASP A 374 -5.95 13.89 -22.26
CA ASP A 374 -7.22 14.05 -22.97
C ASP A 374 -7.59 12.71 -23.66
N PRO A 375 -8.63 12.01 -23.20
CA PRO A 375 -9.06 10.73 -23.77
C PRO A 375 -10.11 10.89 -24.88
N THR A 376 -10.40 12.08 -25.37
CA THR A 376 -11.55 12.40 -26.23
C THR A 376 -11.60 11.53 -27.48
N GLU A 377 -10.49 11.43 -28.22
CA GLU A 377 -10.46 10.65 -29.49
C GLU A 377 -10.73 9.18 -29.23
N ASP A 378 -10.07 8.59 -28.22
CA ASP A 378 -10.21 7.19 -27.86
C ASP A 378 -11.64 6.86 -27.39
N VAL A 379 -12.25 7.75 -26.60
CA VAL A 379 -13.64 7.59 -26.12
C VAL A 379 -14.65 7.70 -27.26
N VAL A 380 -14.48 8.69 -28.16
CA VAL A 380 -15.38 8.85 -29.32
C VAL A 380 -15.32 7.65 -30.24
N GLU A 381 -14.11 7.14 -30.54
CA GLU A 381 -13.92 5.96 -31.37
C GLU A 381 -14.58 4.73 -30.72
N TYR A 382 -14.30 4.48 -29.45
CA TYR A 382 -14.90 3.39 -28.69
C TYR A 382 -16.44 3.43 -28.70
N LEU A 383 -17.04 4.58 -28.37
CA LEU A 383 -18.50 4.74 -28.32
C LEU A 383 -19.16 4.47 -29.68
N ARG A 384 -18.50 4.87 -30.78
CA ARG A 384 -18.97 4.62 -32.14
C ARG A 384 -18.85 3.13 -32.52
N GLU A 385 -17.71 2.53 -32.26
CA GLU A 385 -17.48 1.11 -32.56
C GLU A 385 -18.44 0.19 -31.78
N GLN A 386 -18.70 0.50 -30.51
CA GLN A 386 -19.61 -0.26 -29.67
C GLN A 386 -21.09 0.10 -29.90
N GLN A 387 -21.40 1.05 -30.80
CA GLN A 387 -22.75 1.56 -31.05
C GLN A 387 -23.48 1.91 -29.73
N THR A 388 -22.75 2.49 -28.76
CA THR A 388 -23.31 2.87 -27.49
C THR A 388 -24.38 3.97 -27.69
N PRO A 389 -25.59 3.88 -27.07
CA PRO A 389 -26.73 4.75 -27.38
C PRO A 389 -26.56 6.15 -26.76
N VAL A 390 -25.49 6.84 -27.11
CA VAL A 390 -25.09 8.14 -26.55
C VAL A 390 -25.42 9.26 -27.52
N SER A 391 -26.15 10.27 -27.04
CA SER A 391 -26.45 11.48 -27.83
C SER A 391 -25.24 12.39 -27.95
N LYS A 392 -24.49 12.57 -26.86
CA LYS A 392 -23.31 13.43 -26.80
C LYS A 392 -22.30 12.99 -25.77
N LEU A 393 -21.05 13.41 -25.96
CA LEU A 393 -19.95 13.29 -24.99
C LEU A 393 -19.63 14.68 -24.41
N LEU A 394 -19.60 14.79 -23.08
CA LEU A 394 -19.04 15.92 -22.37
C LEU A 394 -17.62 15.60 -21.95
N VAL A 395 -16.65 16.36 -22.40
CA VAL A 395 -15.26 16.30 -21.93
C VAL A 395 -15.07 17.39 -20.92
N LEU A 396 -14.73 16.98 -19.67
CA LEU A 396 -14.59 17.88 -18.54
C LEU A 396 -13.12 17.98 -18.13
N THR A 397 -12.53 19.18 -18.32
CA THR A 397 -11.13 19.44 -17.99
C THR A 397 -11.01 20.45 -16.85
N PRO A 398 -9.95 20.38 -16.03
CA PRO A 398 -9.68 21.48 -15.08
C PRO A 398 -9.41 22.79 -15.83
N PRO A 399 -9.60 23.94 -15.17
CA PRO A 399 -9.17 25.21 -15.73
C PRO A 399 -7.67 25.16 -16.12
N GLY A 400 -7.36 25.52 -17.36
CA GLY A 400 -6.00 25.38 -17.92
C GLY A 400 -5.70 24.06 -18.63
N GLY A 401 -6.72 23.20 -18.80
CA GLY A 401 -6.66 22.00 -19.62
C GLY A 401 -6.09 20.77 -18.92
N ALA A 402 -6.16 19.64 -19.64
CA ALA A 402 -5.61 18.36 -19.20
C ALA A 402 -4.08 18.37 -19.29
N LYS A 403 -3.39 18.13 -18.17
CA LYS A 403 -1.94 17.99 -18.09
C LYS A 403 -1.53 17.34 -16.78
N ASP A 404 -0.34 16.77 -16.74
CA ASP A 404 0.19 16.26 -15.47
C ASP A 404 0.25 17.38 -14.41
N ARG A 405 -0.15 17.04 -13.18
CA ARG A 405 -0.22 17.97 -12.04
C ARG A 405 -1.16 19.17 -12.22
N SER A 406 -2.15 19.09 -13.10
CA SER A 406 -3.18 20.14 -13.21
C SER A 406 -3.99 20.34 -11.92
N ILE A 407 -4.02 19.34 -11.02
CA ILE A 407 -4.59 19.44 -9.68
C ILE A 407 -3.42 19.38 -8.67
N PRO A 408 -3.15 20.50 -7.98
CA PRO A 408 -1.98 20.60 -7.11
C PRO A 408 -2.14 19.87 -5.76
N ASP A 409 -3.35 19.86 -5.19
CA ASP A 409 -3.61 19.42 -3.83
C ASP A 409 -5.05 18.90 -3.65
N SER A 410 -5.36 18.47 -2.45
CA SER A 410 -6.66 17.93 -2.05
C SER A 410 -7.79 18.98 -2.10
N ALA A 411 -7.53 20.23 -1.75
CA ALA A 411 -8.51 21.29 -1.77
C ALA A 411 -8.99 21.54 -3.19
N ALA A 412 -8.05 21.68 -4.14
CA ALA A 412 -8.35 21.81 -5.57
C ALA A 412 -9.10 20.60 -6.13
N ALA A 413 -8.71 19.38 -5.69
CA ALA A 413 -9.39 18.15 -6.09
C ALA A 413 -10.84 18.10 -5.59
N ASN A 414 -11.10 18.48 -4.33
CA ASN A 414 -12.44 18.57 -3.77
C ASN A 414 -13.30 19.61 -4.51
N ALA A 415 -12.76 20.80 -4.73
CA ALA A 415 -13.45 21.87 -5.46
C ALA A 415 -13.85 21.44 -6.87
N LEU A 416 -12.92 20.79 -7.60
CA LEU A 416 -13.15 20.28 -8.94
C LEU A 416 -14.15 19.12 -8.96
N ALA A 417 -14.06 18.16 -8.04
CA ALA A 417 -14.98 17.02 -7.97
C ALA A 417 -16.45 17.49 -7.78
N ILE A 418 -16.66 18.53 -6.96
CA ILE A 418 -17.99 19.13 -6.79
C ILE A 418 -18.42 19.86 -8.07
N GLY A 419 -17.55 20.64 -8.68
CA GLY A 419 -17.81 21.32 -9.93
C GLY A 419 -18.21 20.36 -11.05
N ILE A 420 -17.48 19.26 -11.20
CA ILE A 420 -17.78 18.17 -12.15
C ILE A 420 -19.15 17.58 -11.87
N ARG A 421 -19.41 17.14 -10.62
CA ARG A 421 -20.71 16.57 -10.22
C ARG A 421 -21.85 17.52 -10.57
N ASP A 422 -21.71 18.81 -10.30
CA ASP A 422 -22.78 19.80 -10.53
C ASP A 422 -23.02 20.07 -12.03
N VAL A 423 -21.97 20.01 -12.86
CA VAL A 423 -22.10 20.05 -14.33
C VAL A 423 -22.85 18.82 -14.82
N VAL A 424 -22.41 17.62 -14.42
CA VAL A 424 -23.03 16.36 -14.84
C VAL A 424 -24.50 16.30 -14.38
N ARG A 425 -24.81 16.72 -13.15
CA ARG A 425 -26.18 16.75 -12.63
C ARG A 425 -27.11 17.64 -13.48
N ARG A 426 -26.62 18.78 -13.94
CA ARG A 426 -27.40 19.67 -14.83
C ARG A 426 -27.64 19.04 -16.19
N ALA A 427 -26.58 18.41 -16.74
CA ALA A 427 -26.63 17.81 -18.08
C ALA A 427 -27.51 16.54 -18.14
N THR A 428 -27.69 15.84 -17.00
CA THR A 428 -28.40 14.54 -16.94
C THR A 428 -29.86 14.63 -16.51
N ARG A 429 -30.49 15.81 -16.52
CA ARG A 429 -31.89 15.95 -16.09
C ARG A 429 -32.86 15.10 -16.88
N THR A 430 -32.64 14.96 -18.18
CA THR A 430 -33.48 14.19 -19.12
C THR A 430 -32.85 12.89 -19.60
N THR A 431 -31.61 12.62 -19.23
CA THR A 431 -30.83 11.46 -19.70
C THR A 431 -31.11 10.24 -18.80
N PRO A 432 -31.33 9.04 -19.35
CA PRO A 432 -31.61 7.86 -18.53
C PRO A 432 -30.36 7.28 -17.86
N ARG A 433 -29.19 7.43 -18.48
CA ARG A 433 -27.93 6.79 -18.03
C ARG A 433 -26.70 7.65 -18.36
N ILE A 434 -25.65 7.46 -17.59
CA ILE A 434 -24.34 8.10 -17.79
C ILE A 434 -23.31 7.01 -18.12
N HIS A 435 -22.42 7.31 -19.09
CA HIS A 435 -21.24 6.54 -19.42
C HIS A 435 -20.01 7.35 -18.99
N LEU A 436 -19.27 6.86 -17.97
CA LEU A 436 -18.18 7.59 -17.33
C LEU A 436 -16.81 7.03 -17.69
N PHE A 437 -15.94 7.89 -18.19
CA PHE A 437 -14.54 7.62 -18.51
C PHE A 437 -13.66 8.56 -17.68
N ILE A 438 -12.60 8.05 -17.04
CA ILE A 438 -11.75 8.83 -16.14
C ILE A 438 -10.29 8.74 -16.60
N ALA A 439 -9.67 9.90 -16.86
CA ALA A 439 -8.25 10.04 -17.15
C ALA A 439 -7.63 11.06 -16.18
N GLY A 440 -7.24 10.63 -14.98
CA GLY A 440 -6.78 11.53 -13.94
C GLY A 440 -6.08 10.84 -12.77
N PRO A 441 -5.76 11.59 -11.71
CA PRO A 441 -5.14 11.01 -10.53
C PRO A 441 -6.14 10.18 -9.71
N MET A 442 -5.64 9.12 -9.07
CA MET A 442 -6.42 8.23 -8.22
C MET A 442 -7.18 9.00 -7.12
N GLY A 443 -6.54 9.99 -6.48
CA GLY A 443 -7.19 10.81 -5.47
C GLY A 443 -8.45 11.51 -5.98
N LEU A 444 -8.43 12.07 -7.19
CA LEU A 444 -9.63 12.69 -7.77
C LEU A 444 -10.73 11.64 -8.05
N ALA A 445 -10.37 10.47 -8.57
CA ALA A 445 -11.35 9.41 -8.83
C ALA A 445 -12.07 9.00 -7.54
N LEU A 446 -11.34 8.86 -6.42
CA LEU A 446 -11.91 8.57 -5.10
C LEU A 446 -12.86 9.69 -4.63
N LEU A 447 -12.39 10.94 -4.66
CA LEU A 447 -13.17 12.10 -4.22
C LEU A 447 -14.44 12.29 -5.06
N LEU A 448 -14.32 12.08 -6.37
CA LEU A 448 -15.46 12.17 -7.29
C LEU A 448 -16.48 11.07 -7.00
N GLY A 449 -16.06 9.81 -6.83
CA GLY A 449 -16.92 8.68 -6.46
C GLY A 449 -17.66 8.94 -5.14
N HIS A 450 -16.96 9.42 -4.12
CA HIS A 450 -17.55 9.80 -2.83
C HIS A 450 -18.66 10.84 -2.95
N ARG A 451 -18.54 11.77 -3.91
CA ARG A 451 -19.53 12.83 -4.18
C ARG A 451 -20.52 12.48 -5.27
N TRP A 452 -20.43 11.27 -5.88
CA TRP A 452 -21.29 10.84 -6.98
C TRP A 452 -22.65 10.38 -6.48
N ASN A 453 -23.45 11.33 -5.98
CA ASN A 453 -24.76 11.09 -5.41
C ASN A 453 -25.85 11.92 -6.12
N ARG A 454 -27.08 11.40 -6.14
CA ARG A 454 -28.23 12.01 -6.81
C ARG A 454 -27.97 12.29 -8.31
N LEU A 455 -27.30 11.36 -8.96
CA LEU A 455 -27.08 11.31 -10.39
C LEU A 455 -27.84 10.15 -11.01
N ARG A 456 -27.79 10.01 -12.33
CA ARG A 456 -28.41 8.87 -13.02
C ARG A 456 -27.55 7.61 -12.84
N PRO A 457 -28.11 6.40 -13.05
CA PRO A 457 -27.31 5.19 -13.11
C PRO A 457 -26.11 5.40 -14.02
N THR A 458 -24.94 5.02 -13.53
CA THR A 458 -23.68 5.33 -14.21
C THR A 458 -22.92 4.05 -14.54
N VAL A 459 -22.62 3.85 -15.80
CA VAL A 459 -21.70 2.83 -16.29
C VAL A 459 -20.30 3.41 -16.27
N VAL A 460 -19.39 2.76 -15.56
CA VAL A 460 -17.99 3.18 -15.40
C VAL A 460 -17.11 2.29 -16.27
N TYR A 461 -16.27 2.92 -17.06
CA TYR A 461 -15.35 2.24 -17.95
C TYR A 461 -13.92 2.29 -17.44
N GLU A 462 -13.18 1.19 -17.63
CA GLU A 462 -11.74 1.14 -17.39
C GLU A 462 -10.97 1.14 -18.71
N ASP A 463 -9.89 1.93 -18.77
CA ASP A 463 -8.96 1.93 -19.90
C ASP A 463 -8.07 0.68 -19.85
N VAL A 464 -8.26 -0.23 -20.79
CA VAL A 464 -7.49 -1.48 -20.86
C VAL A 464 -6.32 -1.42 -21.85
N ARG A 465 -6.07 -0.31 -22.50
CA ARG A 465 -4.94 0.03 -23.40
C ARG A 465 -4.41 -1.07 -24.31
N THR A 466 -5.30 -1.90 -24.80
CA THR A 466 -4.99 -2.73 -25.97
C THR A 466 -5.70 -2.10 -27.16
N ALA A 467 -5.00 -1.24 -27.90
CA ALA A 467 -5.55 -0.56 -29.08
C ALA A 467 -6.80 0.33 -28.80
N ARG A 468 -6.67 1.33 -27.90
CA ARG A 468 -7.73 2.31 -27.57
C ARG A 468 -9.02 1.70 -27.03
N THR A 469 -8.91 0.63 -26.28
CA THR A 469 -10.05 -0.16 -25.84
C THR A 469 -10.42 0.14 -24.40
N TYR A 470 -11.70 0.42 -24.17
CA TYR A 470 -12.31 0.48 -22.85
C TYR A 470 -13.09 -0.80 -22.57
N GLU A 471 -13.22 -1.16 -21.30
CA GLU A 471 -14.16 -2.20 -20.87
C GLU A 471 -15.15 -1.62 -19.86
N LEU A 472 -16.40 -2.08 -19.93
CA LEU A 472 -17.38 -1.82 -18.89
C LEU A 472 -16.89 -2.52 -17.61
N ALA A 473 -16.50 -1.72 -16.61
CA ALA A 473 -16.05 -2.25 -15.34
C ALA A 473 -17.22 -2.38 -14.35
N PHE A 474 -17.98 -1.31 -14.13
CA PHE A 474 -19.00 -1.27 -13.10
C PHE A 474 -20.27 -0.55 -13.55
N THR A 475 -21.39 -0.90 -12.90
CA THR A 475 -22.62 -0.10 -12.96
C THR A 475 -22.97 0.38 -11.55
N VAL A 476 -22.96 1.68 -11.37
CA VAL A 476 -23.24 2.32 -10.07
C VAL A 476 -24.66 2.88 -10.10
N GLN A 477 -25.46 2.49 -9.10
CA GLN A 477 -26.76 3.12 -8.82
C GLN A 477 -26.51 4.36 -7.95
N ALA A 478 -26.95 5.53 -8.41
CA ALA A 478 -26.68 6.81 -7.74
C ALA A 478 -27.77 7.22 -6.72
#